data_aaaaaa8a9805c44101671b5416d5dd9e
#
_entry.id   aaaaaa8a9805c44101671b5416d5dd9e
#
_cell.length_a   1.000
_cell.length_b   1.000
_cell.length_c   1.000
_cell.angle_alpha   90.00
_cell.angle_beta   90.00
_cell.angle_gamma   90.00
#
_symmetry.space_group_name_H-M   'P 1'
#
loop_
_entity.id
_entity.type
_entity.pdbx_description
1 polymer ?
#
loop_
_entity_poly.entity_id
_entity_poly.type
_entity_poly.pdbx_seq_one_letter_code
_entity_poly.pdbx_strand_id
1 'polypeptide(L)'
;MAARIKEKLFRKRETWEQNLFVLWFGTFMAGIGFSLVMPFMSLYIDTLGNYSTSQLNFWSGLTFSSTFLVTTLISPWWGKLADQKGRKLMLLRASLGMAIVISLMGCVTSVYQLVALRLLQGIFSGYISNATALVATGTPKEKSGQVLGTLATGSVTGTLLGPLLGGISASAFGYRPTFFITGIILFFVFLLSLFFVHEKFVPVKKENMVSAKQIFKDLKYPHVVIGMFVTTMIIQASNNSISPIISLYIRQLLHGHGNVTLISGIIASIPGIATLIAAPRFGRLGDKIGSERILAIGLGFAILVYIPMAFVTNVWQLAALRFLIGISDACLLPAVQALITKYSPHQAAGRIFSYNQSFQATGNVVGPMIGSSVSSAFGYRGVFLSTSLLVLVNFLLVRHNTQEIHQQETAEEKASGVSIASGHSPSHRX
;
A
#
# COMPACT_ATOMS: atom_id res chain seq x y z
N MET A 1 -42.01 -0.23 0.92
CA MET A 1 -40.64 0.03 0.48
C MET A 1 -40.26 1.49 0.68
N ALA A 2 -41.01 2.46 0.17
CA ALA A 2 -40.75 3.91 0.31
C ALA A 2 -40.69 4.37 1.77
N ALA A 3 -41.56 3.86 2.63
CA ALA A 3 -41.57 4.21 4.07
C ALA A 3 -40.27 3.74 4.77
N ARG A 4 -39.78 2.54 4.45
CA ARG A 4 -38.51 2.01 5.01
C ARG A 4 -37.29 2.81 4.53
N ILE A 5 -37.32 3.29 3.28
CA ILE A 5 -36.26 4.13 2.72
C ILE A 5 -36.27 5.48 3.42
N LYS A 6 -37.48 6.07 3.61
CA LYS A 6 -37.64 7.35 4.30
C LYS A 6 -37.22 7.26 5.75
N GLU A 7 -37.56 6.17 6.43
CA GLU A 7 -37.16 5.90 7.82
C GLU A 7 -35.63 5.77 7.96
N LYS A 8 -34.98 5.08 7.01
CA LYS A 8 -33.50 4.96 6.97
C LYS A 8 -32.84 6.31 6.68
N LEU A 9 -33.40 7.12 5.79
CA LEU A 9 -32.87 8.43 5.43
C LEU A 9 -32.96 9.46 6.56
N PHE A 10 -34.03 9.39 7.37
CA PHE A 10 -34.28 10.37 8.43
C PHE A 10 -33.90 9.88 9.82
N ARG A 11 -33.39 8.64 9.96
CA ARG A 11 -32.89 8.13 11.23
C ARG A 11 -31.70 8.97 11.69
N LYS A 12 -31.76 9.44 12.93
CA LYS A 12 -30.63 10.17 13.54
C LYS A 12 -29.43 9.20 13.70
N ARG A 13 -28.40 9.43 12.93
CA ARG A 13 -27.18 8.59 12.95
C ARG A 13 -26.35 8.89 14.18
N GLU A 14 -25.75 7.83 14.75
CA GLU A 14 -24.76 7.98 15.83
C GLU A 14 -23.49 8.64 15.25
N THR A 15 -22.69 9.28 16.12
CA THR A 15 -21.48 10.00 15.70
C THR A 15 -20.54 9.12 14.91
N TRP A 16 -20.34 7.86 15.33
CA TRP A 16 -19.43 6.95 14.62
C TRP A 16 -19.96 6.59 13.21
N GLU A 17 -21.28 6.51 13.06
CA GLU A 17 -21.89 6.25 11.74
C GLU A 17 -21.70 7.44 10.80
N GLN A 18 -21.85 8.67 11.33
CA GLN A 18 -21.62 9.90 10.55
C GLN A 18 -20.13 9.98 10.15
N ASN A 19 -19.22 9.70 11.08
CA ASN A 19 -17.79 9.71 10.81
C ASN A 19 -17.40 8.67 9.77
N LEU A 20 -17.96 7.46 9.84
CA LEU A 20 -17.72 6.42 8.85
C LEU A 20 -18.15 6.88 7.45
N PHE A 21 -19.34 7.43 7.34
CA PHE A 21 -19.88 7.92 6.05
C PHE A 21 -18.99 9.03 5.47
N VAL A 22 -18.66 10.03 6.28
CA VAL A 22 -17.84 11.18 5.87
C VAL A 22 -16.43 10.72 5.51
N LEU A 23 -15.81 9.89 6.37
CA LEU A 23 -14.43 9.45 6.17
C LEU A 23 -14.31 8.40 5.07
N TRP A 24 -15.38 7.67 4.76
CA TRP A 24 -15.38 6.82 3.56
C TRP A 24 -15.14 7.66 2.30
N PHE A 25 -15.91 8.77 2.15
CA PHE A 25 -15.71 9.71 1.04
C PHE A 25 -14.35 10.43 1.14
N GLY A 26 -13.95 10.82 2.35
CA GLY A 26 -12.68 11.47 2.56
C GLY A 26 -11.49 10.60 2.16
N THR A 27 -11.48 9.35 2.59
CA THR A 27 -10.40 8.41 2.24
C THR A 27 -10.46 7.99 0.77
N PHE A 28 -11.66 7.88 0.20
CA PHE A 28 -11.84 7.62 -1.24
C PHE A 28 -11.20 8.75 -2.06
N MET A 29 -11.54 10.00 -1.76
CA MET A 29 -11.00 11.17 -2.46
C MET A 29 -9.50 11.35 -2.19
N ALA A 30 -9.06 11.08 -0.97
CA ALA A 30 -7.63 11.13 -0.63
C ALA A 30 -6.84 10.04 -1.37
N GLY A 31 -7.41 8.85 -1.48
CA GLY A 31 -6.80 7.77 -2.27
C GLY A 31 -6.65 8.13 -3.73
N ILE A 32 -7.69 8.73 -4.32
CA ILE A 32 -7.63 9.27 -5.68
C ILE A 32 -6.51 10.33 -5.76
N GLY A 33 -6.48 11.28 -4.83
CA GLY A 33 -5.51 12.37 -4.84
C GLY A 33 -4.07 11.89 -4.75
N PHE A 34 -3.80 10.90 -3.91
CA PHE A 34 -2.44 10.38 -3.72
C PHE A 34 -1.93 9.61 -4.94
N SER A 35 -2.81 8.91 -5.65
CA SER A 35 -2.41 8.02 -6.75
C SER A 35 -2.59 8.66 -8.13
N LEU A 36 -3.33 9.77 -8.22
CA LEU A 36 -3.72 10.38 -9.50
C LEU A 36 -2.51 10.87 -10.30
N VAL A 37 -1.54 11.50 -9.62
CA VAL A 37 -0.37 12.09 -10.29
C VAL A 37 0.76 11.08 -10.53
N MET A 38 0.71 9.92 -9.88
CA MET A 38 1.82 8.96 -9.91
C MET A 38 2.14 8.43 -11.31
N PRO A 39 1.15 8.04 -12.15
CA PRO A 39 1.49 7.40 -13.43
C PRO A 39 2.16 8.33 -14.43
N PHE A 40 2.03 9.66 -14.29
CA PHE A 40 2.67 10.58 -15.23
C PHE A 40 3.80 11.42 -14.60
N MET A 41 4.14 11.17 -13.35
CA MET A 41 5.16 11.97 -12.64
C MET A 41 6.51 11.96 -13.41
N SER A 42 6.93 10.79 -13.89
CA SER A 42 8.19 10.66 -14.65
C SER A 42 8.12 11.41 -15.99
N LEU A 43 6.98 11.37 -16.66
CA LEU A 43 6.74 12.11 -17.89
C LEU A 43 6.78 13.62 -17.65
N TYR A 44 6.23 14.05 -16.51
CA TYR A 44 6.26 15.46 -16.11
C TYR A 44 7.70 15.94 -15.87
N ILE A 45 8.53 15.13 -15.21
CA ILE A 45 9.95 15.44 -14.98
C ILE A 45 10.66 15.67 -16.31
N ASP A 46 10.35 14.87 -17.32
CA ASP A 46 10.96 15.00 -18.66
C ASP A 46 10.64 16.35 -19.31
N THR A 47 9.51 16.98 -18.96
CA THR A 47 9.15 18.30 -19.48
C THR A 47 9.86 19.45 -18.75
N LEU A 48 10.50 19.19 -17.62
CA LEU A 48 11.12 20.22 -16.77
C LEU A 48 12.58 20.53 -17.16
N GLY A 49 13.16 19.76 -18.08
CA GLY A 49 14.53 19.99 -18.51
C GLY A 49 14.94 19.01 -19.59
N ASN A 50 16.22 19.09 -19.98
CA ASN A 50 16.82 18.18 -20.96
C ASN A 50 17.62 17.11 -20.20
N TYR A 51 17.08 15.90 -20.13
CA TYR A 51 17.68 14.81 -19.36
C TYR A 51 18.01 13.63 -20.28
N SER A 52 19.19 13.03 -20.08
CA SER A 52 19.47 11.71 -20.65
C SER A 52 18.53 10.67 -20.01
N THR A 53 18.41 9.50 -20.65
CA THR A 53 17.58 8.41 -20.11
C THR A 53 18.00 8.06 -18.68
N SER A 54 19.31 7.98 -18.41
CA SER A 54 19.82 7.67 -17.07
C SER A 54 19.46 8.74 -16.04
N GLN A 55 19.61 10.03 -16.43
CA GLN A 55 19.25 11.15 -15.56
C GLN A 55 17.74 11.15 -15.25
N LEU A 56 16.91 10.94 -16.27
CA LEU A 56 15.46 10.91 -16.12
C LEU A 56 15.04 9.77 -15.19
N ASN A 57 15.63 8.58 -15.33
CA ASN A 57 15.36 7.44 -14.45
C ASN A 57 15.77 7.74 -13.02
N PHE A 58 16.93 8.37 -12.82
CA PHE A 58 17.40 8.73 -11.47
C PHE A 58 16.45 9.73 -10.79
N TRP A 59 16.08 10.80 -11.50
CA TRP A 59 15.18 11.82 -10.93
C TRP A 59 13.80 11.26 -10.66
N SER A 60 13.31 10.35 -11.51
CA SER A 60 12.03 9.67 -11.30
C SER A 60 12.04 8.86 -10.00
N GLY A 61 13.07 8.05 -9.80
CA GLY A 61 13.20 7.26 -8.58
C GLY A 61 13.30 8.12 -7.33
N LEU A 62 14.10 9.16 -7.37
CA LEU A 62 14.27 10.11 -6.25
C LEU A 62 12.95 10.81 -5.92
N THR A 63 12.22 11.25 -6.94
CA THR A 63 10.92 11.92 -6.76
C THR A 63 9.91 10.98 -6.10
N PHE A 64 9.82 9.73 -6.55
CA PHE A 64 8.92 8.73 -5.94
C PHE A 64 9.30 8.40 -4.50
N SER A 65 10.61 8.27 -4.21
CA SER A 65 11.09 7.88 -2.87
C SER A 65 11.01 9.01 -1.84
N SER A 66 11.15 10.25 -2.27
CA SER A 66 11.31 11.42 -1.37
C SER A 66 10.17 11.53 -0.35
N THR A 67 8.94 11.41 -0.81
CA THR A 67 7.76 11.52 0.06
C THR A 67 7.75 10.43 1.12
N PHE A 68 8.02 9.18 0.74
CA PHE A 68 8.01 8.06 1.68
C PHE A 68 9.13 8.14 2.70
N LEU A 69 10.30 8.65 2.30
CA LEU A 69 11.42 8.86 3.22
C LEU A 69 11.03 9.81 4.34
N VAL A 70 10.48 10.98 3.99
CA VAL A 70 10.05 11.97 4.99
C VAL A 70 8.90 11.42 5.83
N THR A 71 7.93 10.73 5.20
CA THR A 71 6.82 10.11 5.91
C THR A 71 7.33 9.15 7.00
N THR A 72 8.31 8.30 6.65
CA THR A 72 8.88 7.34 7.58
C THR A 72 9.53 8.05 8.77
N LEU A 73 10.29 9.12 8.51
CA LEU A 73 11.01 9.85 9.54
C LEU A 73 10.09 10.65 10.47
N ILE A 74 9.02 11.25 9.91
CA ILE A 74 8.16 12.18 10.67
C ILE A 74 6.96 11.49 11.32
N SER A 75 6.57 10.30 10.87
CA SER A 75 5.37 9.62 11.38
C SER A 75 5.36 9.41 12.90
N PRO A 76 6.46 9.03 13.56
CA PRO A 76 6.43 8.89 15.02
C PRO A 76 6.10 10.20 15.73
N TRP A 77 6.62 11.32 15.24
CA TRP A 77 6.33 12.65 15.82
C TRP A 77 4.86 13.03 15.65
N TRP A 78 4.30 12.79 14.45
CA TRP A 78 2.87 13.03 14.21
C TRP A 78 1.99 12.09 15.05
N GLY A 79 2.42 10.85 15.25
CA GLY A 79 1.70 9.89 16.10
C GLY A 79 1.60 10.39 17.53
N LYS A 80 2.69 10.92 18.10
CA LYS A 80 2.69 11.53 19.43
C LYS A 80 1.73 12.72 19.50
N LEU A 81 1.79 13.58 18.49
CA LEU A 81 0.92 14.77 18.44
C LEU A 81 -0.55 14.37 18.30
N ALA A 82 -0.85 13.32 17.54
CA ALA A 82 -2.21 12.78 17.40
C ALA A 82 -2.74 12.28 18.74
N ASP A 83 -1.90 11.60 19.53
CA ASP A 83 -2.27 11.11 20.85
C ASP A 83 -2.52 12.26 21.83
N GLN A 84 -1.85 13.39 21.65
CA GLN A 84 -1.98 14.58 22.51
C GLN A 84 -3.09 15.54 22.07
N LYS A 85 -3.31 15.71 20.76
CA LYS A 85 -4.18 16.75 20.19
C LYS A 85 -5.37 16.21 19.38
N GLY A 86 -5.39 14.92 19.09
CA GLY A 86 -6.51 14.29 18.40
C GLY A 86 -6.26 13.99 16.92
N ARG A 87 -7.04 13.07 16.41
CA ARG A 87 -6.92 12.59 15.03
C ARG A 87 -7.55 13.54 14.00
N LYS A 88 -8.61 14.27 14.40
CA LYS A 88 -9.24 15.24 13.49
C LYS A 88 -8.24 16.33 13.09
N LEU A 89 -7.44 16.83 14.03
CA LEU A 89 -6.40 17.82 13.72
C LEU A 89 -5.40 17.26 12.72
N MET A 90 -5.05 15.97 12.85
CA MET A 90 -4.15 15.31 11.90
C MET A 90 -4.76 15.20 10.50
N LEU A 91 -6.08 14.92 10.41
CA LEU A 91 -6.80 14.90 9.13
C LEU A 91 -6.76 16.26 8.44
N LEU A 92 -7.00 17.32 9.21
CA LEU A 92 -7.03 18.70 8.68
C LEU A 92 -5.65 19.12 8.20
N ARG A 93 -4.62 18.85 9.00
CA ARG A 93 -3.22 19.12 8.64
C ARG A 93 -2.85 18.41 7.34
N ALA A 94 -3.14 17.11 7.26
CA ALA A 94 -2.78 16.28 6.11
C ALA A 94 -3.47 16.77 4.84
N SER A 95 -4.79 16.95 4.88
CA SER A 95 -5.55 17.30 3.68
C SER A 95 -5.23 18.71 3.18
N LEU A 96 -5.15 19.69 4.08
CA LEU A 96 -4.83 21.07 3.68
C LEU A 96 -3.39 21.18 3.18
N GLY A 97 -2.44 20.59 3.92
CA GLY A 97 -1.03 20.62 3.53
C GLY A 97 -0.79 19.95 2.19
N MET A 98 -1.39 18.79 1.98
CA MET A 98 -1.28 18.06 0.70
C MET A 98 -1.91 18.85 -0.44
N ALA A 99 -3.07 19.48 -0.19
CA ALA A 99 -3.74 20.30 -1.22
C ALA A 99 -2.83 21.43 -1.71
N ILE A 100 -2.18 22.12 -0.77
CA ILE A 100 -1.29 23.23 -1.08
C ILE A 100 -0.04 22.71 -1.83
N VAL A 101 0.60 21.66 -1.29
CA VAL A 101 1.86 21.15 -1.85
C VAL A 101 1.66 20.58 -3.26
N ILE A 102 0.60 19.79 -3.47
CA ILE A 102 0.36 19.17 -4.79
C ILE A 102 -0.02 20.27 -5.80
N SER A 103 -0.78 21.28 -5.39
CA SER A 103 -1.08 22.43 -6.27
C SER A 103 0.22 23.15 -6.69
N LEU A 104 1.16 23.35 -5.76
CA LEU A 104 2.44 23.97 -6.07
C LEU A 104 3.29 23.11 -7.03
N MET A 105 3.12 21.80 -7.03
CA MET A 105 3.81 20.93 -7.98
C MET A 105 3.43 21.27 -9.44
N GLY A 106 2.24 21.80 -9.66
CA GLY A 106 1.81 22.26 -10.97
C GLY A 106 2.49 23.55 -11.43
N CYS A 107 3.22 24.23 -10.54
CA CYS A 107 3.88 25.50 -10.80
C CYS A 107 5.41 25.40 -10.94
N VAL A 108 6.00 24.22 -10.71
CA VAL A 108 7.47 24.08 -10.70
C VAL A 108 8.06 24.29 -12.07
N THR A 109 9.31 24.79 -12.11
CA THR A 109 10.07 25.03 -13.32
C THR A 109 11.32 24.15 -13.40
N SER A 110 11.64 23.39 -12.34
CA SER A 110 12.81 22.51 -12.30
C SER A 110 12.50 21.26 -11.50
N VAL A 111 13.28 20.20 -11.73
CA VAL A 111 13.16 18.96 -10.99
C VAL A 111 13.55 19.15 -9.52
N TYR A 112 14.45 20.07 -9.21
CA TYR A 112 14.85 20.37 -7.83
C TYR A 112 13.68 20.90 -7.02
N GLN A 113 12.86 21.77 -7.58
CA GLN A 113 11.64 22.27 -6.96
C GLN A 113 10.64 21.14 -6.73
N LEU A 114 10.49 20.26 -7.72
CA LEU A 114 9.57 19.13 -7.63
C LEU A 114 9.98 18.17 -6.50
N VAL A 115 11.26 17.84 -6.40
CA VAL A 115 11.78 16.96 -5.33
C VAL A 115 11.58 17.62 -3.97
N ALA A 116 11.83 18.93 -3.86
CA ALA A 116 11.60 19.68 -2.60
C ALA A 116 10.13 19.59 -2.18
N LEU A 117 9.20 19.73 -3.12
CA LEU A 117 7.76 19.64 -2.83
C LEU A 117 7.35 18.20 -2.49
N ARG A 118 7.97 17.20 -3.10
CA ARG A 118 7.73 15.81 -2.75
C ARG A 118 8.18 15.50 -1.32
N LEU A 119 9.32 16.05 -0.91
CA LEU A 119 9.78 15.96 0.49
C LEU A 119 8.77 16.62 1.43
N LEU A 120 8.32 17.80 1.08
CA LEU A 120 7.33 18.55 1.85
C LEU A 120 6.00 17.80 1.92
N GLN A 121 5.60 17.11 0.84
CA GLN A 121 4.41 16.28 0.81
C GLN A 121 4.47 15.17 1.87
N GLY A 122 5.65 14.59 2.09
CA GLY A 122 5.84 13.57 3.13
C GLY A 122 5.56 14.08 4.52
N ILE A 123 5.82 15.37 4.79
CA ILE A 123 5.50 16.00 6.09
C ILE A 123 3.98 16.01 6.32
N PHE A 124 3.20 16.21 5.27
CA PHE A 124 1.74 16.34 5.36
C PHE A 124 0.99 15.04 5.06
N SER A 125 1.67 13.90 5.05
CA SER A 125 1.05 12.59 4.83
C SER A 125 0.24 12.13 6.06
N GLY A 126 -0.51 11.05 5.90
CA GLY A 126 -1.18 10.38 7.00
C GLY A 126 -2.67 10.59 7.12
N TYR A 127 -3.35 11.08 6.07
CA TYR A 127 -4.81 11.25 6.12
C TYR A 127 -5.51 9.91 6.33
N ILE A 128 -5.18 8.90 5.51
CA ILE A 128 -5.88 7.60 5.55
C ILE A 128 -5.61 6.89 6.88
N SER A 129 -4.37 6.90 7.38
CA SER A 129 -4.03 6.25 8.64
C SER A 129 -4.73 6.91 9.84
N ASN A 130 -4.82 8.24 9.86
CA ASN A 130 -5.50 8.95 10.95
C ASN A 130 -7.02 8.80 10.85
N ALA A 131 -7.59 8.73 9.65
CA ALA A 131 -9.01 8.43 9.46
C ALA A 131 -9.34 7.03 10.01
N THR A 132 -8.49 6.05 9.72
CA THR A 132 -8.63 4.69 10.22
C THR A 132 -8.58 4.67 11.76
N ALA A 133 -7.60 5.36 12.35
CA ALA A 133 -7.46 5.44 13.80
C ALA A 133 -8.65 6.13 14.45
N LEU A 134 -9.16 7.20 13.87
CA LEU A 134 -10.33 7.93 14.39
C LEU A 134 -11.56 7.03 14.40
N VAL A 135 -11.80 6.32 13.30
CA VAL A 135 -12.94 5.39 13.20
C VAL A 135 -12.77 4.23 14.18
N ALA A 136 -11.54 3.67 14.27
CA ALA A 136 -11.28 2.54 15.17
C ALA A 136 -11.58 2.88 16.63
N THR A 137 -11.15 4.06 17.10
CA THR A 137 -11.32 4.47 18.47
C THR A 137 -12.74 4.96 18.78
N GLY A 138 -13.48 5.42 17.77
CA GLY A 138 -14.85 5.94 17.96
C GLY A 138 -15.97 4.94 17.76
N THR A 139 -15.65 3.73 17.30
CA THR A 139 -16.65 2.72 16.94
C THR A 139 -16.78 1.68 18.09
N PRO A 140 -18.00 1.19 18.38
CA PRO A 140 -18.17 0.09 19.36
C PRO A 140 -17.34 -1.13 18.97
N LYS A 141 -16.71 -1.79 19.95
CA LYS A 141 -15.79 -2.91 19.74
C LYS A 141 -16.40 -4.06 18.91
N GLU A 142 -17.69 -4.35 19.15
CA GLU A 142 -18.41 -5.43 18.44
C GLU A 142 -18.52 -5.18 16.94
N LYS A 143 -18.45 -3.92 16.51
CA LYS A 143 -18.64 -3.52 15.11
C LYS A 143 -17.34 -3.07 14.44
N SER A 144 -16.22 -2.99 15.17
CA SER A 144 -14.98 -2.37 14.68
C SER A 144 -14.42 -3.08 13.45
N GLY A 145 -14.43 -4.41 13.40
CA GLY A 145 -13.93 -5.17 12.24
C GLY A 145 -14.70 -4.87 10.96
N GLN A 146 -16.03 -4.89 11.03
CA GLN A 146 -16.92 -4.60 9.93
C GLN A 146 -16.76 -3.14 9.45
N VAL A 147 -16.69 -2.21 10.41
CA VAL A 147 -16.62 -0.77 10.13
C VAL A 147 -15.28 -0.43 9.49
N LEU A 148 -14.16 -0.96 10.02
CA LEU A 148 -12.84 -0.73 9.47
C LEU A 148 -12.68 -1.37 8.08
N GLY A 149 -13.28 -2.55 7.87
CA GLY A 149 -13.33 -3.17 6.56
C GLY A 149 -14.09 -2.32 5.54
N THR A 150 -15.21 -1.75 5.95
CA THR A 150 -15.99 -0.84 5.10
C THR A 150 -15.19 0.41 4.76
N LEU A 151 -14.51 1.01 5.75
CA LEU A 151 -13.68 2.19 5.54
C LEU A 151 -12.55 1.89 4.56
N ALA A 152 -11.91 0.72 4.70
CA ALA A 152 -10.82 0.30 3.82
C ALA A 152 -11.25 0.22 2.34
N THR A 153 -12.51 -0.15 2.05
CA THR A 153 -13.00 -0.20 0.66
C THR A 153 -12.95 1.18 0.01
N GLY A 154 -13.15 2.25 0.78
CA GLY A 154 -13.07 3.62 0.26
C GLY A 154 -11.67 3.96 -0.23
N SER A 155 -10.66 3.78 0.64
CA SER A 155 -9.28 4.12 0.31
C SER A 155 -8.73 3.22 -0.81
N VAL A 156 -9.03 1.92 -0.78
CA VAL A 156 -8.57 0.98 -1.81
C VAL A 156 -9.18 1.35 -3.16
N THR A 157 -10.50 1.59 -3.23
CA THR A 157 -11.18 1.96 -4.47
C THR A 157 -10.62 3.28 -5.02
N GLY A 158 -10.39 4.26 -4.14
CA GLY A 158 -9.82 5.55 -4.54
C GLY A 158 -8.41 5.39 -5.11
N THR A 159 -7.58 4.59 -4.47
CA THR A 159 -6.20 4.33 -4.90
C THR A 159 -6.18 3.59 -6.26
N LEU A 160 -7.14 2.68 -6.49
CA LEU A 160 -7.24 1.96 -7.76
C LEU A 160 -7.72 2.86 -8.91
N LEU A 161 -8.70 3.74 -8.65
CA LEU A 161 -9.24 4.64 -9.66
C LEU A 161 -8.33 5.82 -9.97
N GLY A 162 -7.49 6.24 -9.00
CA GLY A 162 -6.64 7.41 -9.14
C GLY A 162 -5.76 7.41 -10.37
N PRO A 163 -4.96 6.37 -10.62
CA PRO A 163 -4.09 6.34 -11.81
C PRO A 163 -4.85 6.44 -13.12
N LEU A 164 -6.00 5.79 -13.24
CA LEU A 164 -6.83 5.89 -14.44
C LEU A 164 -7.34 7.32 -14.64
N LEU A 165 -7.88 7.93 -13.57
CA LEU A 165 -8.36 9.31 -13.61
C LEU A 165 -7.21 10.28 -13.90
N GLY A 166 -6.02 10.00 -13.36
CA GLY A 166 -4.84 10.81 -13.62
C GLY A 166 -4.41 10.76 -15.07
N GLY A 167 -4.40 9.57 -15.66
CA GLY A 167 -4.10 9.39 -17.08
C GLY A 167 -5.10 10.11 -17.98
N ILE A 168 -6.39 10.00 -17.69
CA ILE A 168 -7.47 10.68 -18.43
C ILE A 168 -7.30 12.20 -18.29
N SER A 169 -7.13 12.70 -17.07
CA SER A 169 -7.04 14.14 -16.79
C SER A 169 -5.77 14.74 -17.44
N ALA A 170 -4.63 14.09 -17.28
CA ALA A 170 -3.36 14.60 -17.86
C ALA A 170 -3.39 14.55 -19.38
N SER A 171 -4.01 13.52 -19.96
CA SER A 171 -4.20 13.39 -21.40
C SER A 171 -5.12 14.51 -21.95
N ALA A 172 -6.21 14.80 -21.24
CA ALA A 172 -7.21 15.78 -21.69
C ALA A 172 -6.79 17.22 -21.43
N PHE A 173 -6.18 17.51 -20.27
CA PHE A 173 -5.91 18.87 -19.79
C PHE A 173 -4.43 19.20 -19.64
N GLY A 174 -3.55 18.21 -19.70
CA GLY A 174 -2.11 18.38 -19.47
C GLY A 174 -1.70 18.10 -18.03
N TYR A 175 -0.39 18.07 -17.80
CA TYR A 175 0.15 17.70 -16.48
C TYR A 175 -0.13 18.76 -15.42
N ARG A 176 0.13 20.03 -15.72
CA ARG A 176 -0.01 21.11 -14.73
C ARG A 176 -1.45 21.28 -14.25
N PRO A 177 -2.48 21.34 -15.13
CA PRO A 177 -3.87 21.38 -14.63
C PRO A 177 -4.24 20.18 -13.80
N THR A 178 -3.68 18.99 -14.05
CA THR A 178 -3.96 17.79 -13.27
C THR A 178 -3.49 17.92 -11.84
N PHE A 179 -2.33 18.56 -11.59
CA PHE A 179 -1.87 18.85 -10.23
C PHE A 179 -2.84 19.79 -9.52
N PHE A 180 -3.36 20.81 -10.21
CA PHE A 180 -4.33 21.74 -9.63
C PHE A 180 -5.67 21.04 -9.33
N ILE A 181 -6.13 20.17 -10.22
CA ILE A 181 -7.33 19.35 -10.00
C ILE A 181 -7.17 18.50 -8.75
N THR A 182 -6.03 17.86 -8.59
CA THR A 182 -5.71 17.04 -7.41
C THR A 182 -5.73 17.89 -6.15
N GLY A 183 -5.14 19.08 -6.20
CA GLY A 183 -5.15 20.02 -5.08
C GLY A 183 -6.58 20.43 -4.69
N ILE A 184 -7.43 20.68 -5.67
CA ILE A 184 -8.84 21.04 -5.44
C ILE A 184 -9.57 19.86 -4.76
N ILE A 185 -9.36 18.63 -5.23
CA ILE A 185 -9.93 17.41 -4.62
C ILE A 185 -9.52 17.32 -3.14
N LEU A 186 -8.24 17.51 -2.84
CA LEU A 186 -7.73 17.42 -1.46
C LEU A 186 -8.21 18.58 -0.60
N PHE A 187 -8.37 19.77 -1.16
CA PHE A 187 -8.98 20.90 -0.44
C PHE A 187 -10.43 20.59 -0.09
N PHE A 188 -11.16 19.93 -1.01
CA PHE A 188 -12.52 19.48 -0.75
C PHE A 188 -12.54 18.46 0.40
N VAL A 189 -11.56 17.56 0.46
CA VAL A 189 -11.40 16.59 1.55
C VAL A 189 -11.16 17.34 2.87
N PHE A 190 -10.35 18.41 2.85
CA PHE A 190 -10.12 19.27 4.02
C PHE A 190 -11.44 19.88 4.52
N LEU A 191 -12.24 20.47 3.63
CA LEU A 191 -13.51 21.08 4.01
C LEU A 191 -14.50 20.02 4.55
N LEU A 192 -14.56 18.86 3.91
CA LEU A 192 -15.39 17.75 4.35
C LEU A 192 -15.01 17.31 5.77
N SER A 193 -13.71 17.19 6.03
CA SER A 193 -13.20 16.78 7.34
C SER A 193 -13.43 17.87 8.39
N LEU A 194 -13.22 19.13 8.04
CA LEU A 194 -13.37 20.26 8.96
C LEU A 194 -14.82 20.38 9.46
N PHE A 195 -15.78 20.29 8.57
CA PHE A 195 -17.19 20.58 8.89
C PHE A 195 -17.97 19.35 9.33
N PHE A 196 -17.59 18.13 8.93
CA PHE A 196 -18.44 16.95 9.11
C PHE A 196 -17.84 15.86 9.97
N VAL A 197 -16.54 15.90 10.30
CA VAL A 197 -15.93 14.91 11.20
C VAL A 197 -16.02 15.41 12.64
N HIS A 198 -16.47 14.54 13.54
CA HIS A 198 -16.62 14.85 14.97
C HIS A 198 -15.80 13.84 15.78
N GLU A 199 -14.94 14.34 16.66
CA GLU A 199 -14.08 13.50 17.49
C GLU A 199 -14.28 13.81 18.97
N LYS A 200 -14.54 12.75 19.76
CA LYS A 200 -14.47 12.81 21.23
C LYS A 200 -13.07 12.33 21.62
N PHE A 201 -12.20 13.28 21.90
CA PHE A 201 -10.79 13.00 22.10
C PHE A 201 -10.47 12.78 23.59
N VAL A 202 -9.73 11.67 23.86
CA VAL A 202 -9.19 11.36 25.19
C VAL A 202 -7.68 11.14 25.02
N PRO A 203 -6.84 12.00 25.65
CA PRO A 203 -5.38 11.83 25.52
C PRO A 203 -4.90 10.49 26.10
N VAL A 204 -3.93 9.87 25.41
CA VAL A 204 -3.33 8.61 25.85
C VAL A 204 -2.19 8.92 26.84
N LYS A 205 -2.17 8.21 27.98
CA LYS A 205 -1.13 8.34 29.00
C LYS A 205 0.09 7.51 28.62
N LYS A 206 1.29 8.06 28.77
CA LYS A 206 2.57 7.40 28.47
C LYS A 206 2.84 6.18 29.33
N GLU A 207 2.22 6.08 30.50
CA GLU A 207 2.48 5.04 31.51
C GLU A 207 2.05 3.63 31.08
N ASN A 208 1.19 3.52 30.07
CA ASN A 208 0.62 2.24 29.63
C ASN A 208 1.32 1.65 28.40
N MET A 209 2.51 2.15 28.03
CA MET A 209 3.23 1.68 26.84
C MET A 209 4.29 0.63 27.20
N VAL A 210 4.19 -0.55 26.57
CA VAL A 210 5.17 -1.64 26.69
C VAL A 210 6.28 -1.39 25.64
N SER A 211 7.55 -1.66 26.02
CA SER A 211 8.69 -1.46 25.12
C SER A 211 8.70 -2.51 24.00
N ALA A 212 9.25 -2.14 22.84
CA ALA A 212 9.42 -3.03 21.70
C ALA A 212 10.28 -4.26 22.08
N LYS A 213 11.32 -4.04 22.87
CA LYS A 213 12.22 -5.12 23.34
C LYS A 213 11.44 -6.19 24.12
N GLN A 214 10.53 -5.79 25.00
CA GLN A 214 9.72 -6.71 25.77
C GLN A 214 8.74 -7.49 24.88
N ILE A 215 8.16 -6.84 23.88
CA ILE A 215 7.24 -7.49 22.94
C ILE A 215 7.99 -8.62 22.19
N PHE A 216 9.20 -8.35 21.68
CA PHE A 216 9.96 -9.35 20.94
C PHE A 216 10.50 -10.47 21.85
N LYS A 217 10.77 -10.20 23.12
CA LYS A 217 11.15 -11.23 24.08
C LYS A 217 10.02 -12.23 24.32
N ASP A 218 8.78 -11.78 24.29
CA ASP A 218 7.61 -12.61 24.59
C ASP A 218 7.14 -13.43 23.39
N LEU A 219 7.71 -13.21 22.19
CA LEU A 219 7.35 -13.97 20.98
C LEU A 219 7.92 -15.39 21.05
N LYS A 220 7.07 -16.38 20.71
CA LYS A 220 7.51 -17.78 20.62
C LYS A 220 8.44 -17.99 19.41
N TYR A 221 8.15 -17.34 18.27
CA TYR A 221 8.91 -17.47 17.04
C TYR A 221 9.28 -16.08 16.51
N PRO A 222 10.25 -15.38 17.17
CA PRO A 222 10.62 -14.03 16.73
C PRO A 222 11.22 -14.01 15.33
N HIS A 223 11.94 -15.06 14.93
CA HIS A 223 12.55 -15.14 13.58
C HIS A 223 11.48 -15.16 12.48
N VAL A 224 10.34 -15.80 12.73
CA VAL A 224 9.24 -15.87 11.76
C VAL A 224 8.61 -14.49 11.58
N VAL A 225 8.33 -13.80 12.68
CA VAL A 225 7.70 -12.46 12.65
C VAL A 225 8.62 -11.45 11.94
N ILE A 226 9.91 -11.44 12.30
CA ILE A 226 10.89 -10.56 11.66
C ILE A 226 11.07 -10.95 10.20
N GLY A 227 11.05 -12.25 9.88
CA GLY A 227 11.08 -12.73 8.50
C GLY A 227 9.90 -12.22 7.69
N MET A 228 8.71 -12.16 8.28
CA MET A 228 7.52 -11.60 7.61
C MET A 228 7.62 -10.09 7.42
N PHE A 229 8.25 -9.37 8.36
CA PHE A 229 8.53 -7.94 8.19
C PHE A 229 9.44 -7.71 6.98
N VAL A 230 10.52 -8.51 6.87
CA VAL A 230 11.45 -8.43 5.73
C VAL A 230 10.74 -8.79 4.43
N THR A 231 9.87 -9.80 4.47
CA THR A 231 9.06 -10.22 3.30
C THR A 231 8.16 -9.07 2.84
N THR A 232 7.49 -8.38 3.75
CA THR A 232 6.66 -7.20 3.43
C THR A 232 7.51 -6.11 2.77
N MET A 233 8.68 -5.83 3.34
CA MET A 233 9.62 -4.83 2.80
C MET A 233 10.03 -5.17 1.38
N ILE A 234 10.38 -6.43 1.12
CA ILE A 234 10.81 -6.87 -0.22
C ILE A 234 9.65 -6.84 -1.21
N ILE A 235 8.42 -7.21 -0.79
CA ILE A 235 7.23 -7.12 -1.65
C ILE A 235 7.03 -5.66 -2.10
N GLN A 236 7.10 -4.72 -1.17
CA GLN A 236 6.90 -3.30 -1.48
C GLN A 236 8.04 -2.76 -2.33
N ALA A 237 9.28 -3.13 -2.02
CA ALA A 237 10.44 -2.72 -2.82
C ALA A 237 10.32 -3.26 -4.26
N SER A 238 9.88 -4.50 -4.43
CA SER A 238 9.71 -5.11 -5.75
C SER A 238 8.63 -4.40 -6.56
N ASN A 239 7.47 -4.15 -5.96
CA ASN A 239 6.37 -3.47 -6.65
C ASN A 239 6.73 -2.03 -7.00
N ASN A 240 7.42 -1.33 -6.11
CA ASN A 240 7.73 0.09 -6.29
C ASN A 240 9.03 0.33 -7.08
N SER A 241 9.83 -0.70 -7.35
CA SER A 241 11.00 -0.55 -8.24
C SER A 241 10.55 -0.30 -9.68
N ILE A 242 9.36 -0.78 -10.04
CA ILE A 242 8.80 -0.63 -11.40
C ILE A 242 8.05 0.70 -11.53
N SER A 243 7.43 1.20 -10.46
CA SER A 243 6.54 2.36 -10.50
C SER A 243 7.18 3.60 -11.15
N PRO A 244 8.43 4.00 -10.83
CA PRO A 244 8.97 5.22 -11.44
C PRO A 244 9.35 5.07 -12.91
N ILE A 245 9.53 3.86 -13.40
CA ILE A 245 9.99 3.66 -14.78
C ILE A 245 8.89 3.13 -15.72
N ILE A 246 7.72 2.76 -15.20
CA ILE A 246 6.71 2.08 -16.02
C ILE A 246 6.19 2.99 -17.15
N SER A 247 5.95 4.27 -16.89
CA SER A 247 5.47 5.19 -17.92
C SER A 247 6.55 5.44 -18.97
N LEU A 248 7.81 5.49 -18.57
CA LEU A 248 8.94 5.65 -19.49
C LEU A 248 9.13 4.41 -20.36
N TYR A 249 8.95 3.23 -19.78
CA TYR A 249 8.99 1.95 -20.51
C TYR A 249 7.85 1.87 -21.52
N ILE A 250 6.64 2.28 -21.12
CA ILE A 250 5.48 2.33 -22.02
C ILE A 250 5.77 3.28 -23.21
N ARG A 251 6.36 4.45 -22.92
CA ARG A 251 6.76 5.40 -23.96
C ARG A 251 7.73 4.75 -24.95
N GLN A 252 8.69 3.99 -24.44
CA GLN A 252 9.65 3.26 -25.28
C GLN A 252 8.94 2.19 -26.12
N LEU A 253 8.03 1.42 -25.56
CA LEU A 253 7.28 0.37 -26.27
C LEU A 253 6.41 0.95 -27.39
N LEU A 254 5.86 2.15 -27.18
CA LEU A 254 5.04 2.85 -28.16
C LEU A 254 5.87 3.62 -29.19
N HIS A 255 7.20 3.65 -29.05
CA HIS A 255 8.11 4.41 -29.91
C HIS A 255 7.75 5.91 -29.97
N GLY A 256 7.22 6.43 -28.88
CA GLY A 256 6.77 7.82 -28.78
C GLY A 256 5.44 8.12 -29.46
N HIS A 257 4.78 7.13 -30.05
CA HIS A 257 3.50 7.29 -30.75
C HIS A 257 2.34 6.98 -29.83
N GLY A 258 1.19 7.60 -30.07
CA GLY A 258 -0.03 7.37 -29.31
C GLY A 258 -0.06 8.14 -28.00
N ASN A 259 -1.09 7.88 -27.20
CA ASN A 259 -1.34 8.60 -25.95
C ASN A 259 -0.65 7.87 -24.78
N VAL A 260 0.63 8.15 -24.60
CA VAL A 260 1.48 7.52 -23.58
C VAL A 260 0.90 7.77 -22.17
N THR A 261 0.44 8.98 -21.90
CA THR A 261 -0.07 9.38 -20.59
C THR A 261 -1.33 8.58 -20.22
N LEU A 262 -2.28 8.47 -21.13
CA LEU A 262 -3.50 7.70 -20.90
C LEU A 262 -3.20 6.21 -20.71
N ILE A 263 -2.36 5.65 -21.58
CA ILE A 263 -1.98 4.23 -21.52
C ILE A 263 -1.23 3.93 -20.23
N SER A 264 -0.37 4.86 -19.76
CA SER A 264 0.32 4.72 -18.47
C SER A 264 -0.66 4.66 -17.30
N GLY A 265 -1.69 5.50 -17.30
CA GLY A 265 -2.73 5.46 -16.28
C GLY A 265 -3.51 4.15 -16.28
N ILE A 266 -3.88 3.67 -17.46
CA ILE A 266 -4.60 2.39 -17.61
C ILE A 266 -3.75 1.23 -17.08
N ILE A 267 -2.49 1.13 -17.53
CA ILE A 267 -1.60 0.03 -17.15
C ILE A 267 -1.25 0.08 -15.66
N ALA A 268 -1.09 1.28 -15.10
CA ALA A 268 -0.82 1.44 -13.67
C ALA A 268 -1.99 0.95 -12.81
N SER A 269 -3.24 1.05 -13.30
CA SER A 269 -4.42 0.61 -12.55
C SER A 269 -4.71 -0.89 -12.66
N ILE A 270 -4.18 -1.56 -13.68
CA ILE A 270 -4.49 -2.97 -13.97
C ILE A 270 -4.13 -3.91 -12.80
N PRO A 271 -2.94 -3.84 -12.19
CA PRO A 271 -2.63 -4.76 -11.09
C PRO A 271 -3.58 -4.61 -9.90
N GLY A 272 -4.00 -3.37 -9.60
CA GLY A 272 -4.95 -3.12 -8.53
C GLY A 272 -6.30 -3.74 -8.79
N ILE A 273 -6.80 -3.63 -10.01
CA ILE A 273 -8.09 -4.24 -10.43
C ILE A 273 -8.00 -5.76 -10.27
N ALA A 274 -6.92 -6.37 -10.74
CA ALA A 274 -6.69 -7.82 -10.62
C ALA A 274 -6.64 -8.26 -9.16
N THR A 275 -5.95 -7.50 -8.32
CA THR A 275 -5.86 -7.76 -6.88
C THR A 275 -7.25 -7.73 -6.22
N LEU A 276 -8.03 -6.72 -6.54
CA LEU A 276 -9.38 -6.56 -5.99
C LEU A 276 -10.29 -7.74 -6.33
N ILE A 277 -10.21 -8.22 -7.56
CA ILE A 277 -10.99 -9.37 -8.02
C ILE A 277 -10.51 -10.67 -7.34
N ALA A 278 -9.21 -10.88 -7.25
CA ALA A 278 -8.60 -12.15 -6.83
C ALA A 278 -8.44 -12.31 -5.33
N ALA A 279 -8.30 -11.20 -4.56
CA ALA A 279 -7.95 -11.26 -3.14
C ALA A 279 -8.94 -12.07 -2.29
N PRO A 280 -10.28 -11.93 -2.42
CA PRO A 280 -11.20 -12.75 -1.62
C PRO A 280 -11.05 -14.24 -1.86
N ARG A 281 -10.83 -14.64 -3.11
CA ARG A 281 -10.67 -16.06 -3.50
C ARG A 281 -9.40 -16.65 -2.90
N PHE A 282 -8.29 -15.92 -2.94
CA PHE A 282 -7.01 -16.39 -2.39
C PHE A 282 -7.00 -16.33 -0.86
N GLY A 283 -7.74 -15.41 -0.24
CA GLY A 283 -7.94 -15.40 1.19
C GLY A 283 -8.61 -16.67 1.68
N ARG A 284 -9.69 -17.09 1.00
CA ARG A 284 -10.41 -18.34 1.31
C ARG A 284 -9.50 -19.56 1.09
N LEU A 285 -8.76 -19.56 -0.01
CA LEU A 285 -7.85 -20.68 -0.32
C LEU A 285 -6.73 -20.78 0.72
N GLY A 286 -6.22 -19.64 1.20
CA GLY A 286 -5.21 -19.61 2.27
C GLY A 286 -5.72 -20.18 3.59
N ASP A 287 -7.00 -19.99 3.88
CA ASP A 287 -7.64 -20.58 5.07
C ASP A 287 -7.70 -22.12 4.96
N LYS A 288 -7.79 -22.65 3.76
CA LYS A 288 -7.88 -24.10 3.50
C LYS A 288 -6.50 -24.78 3.46
N ILE A 289 -5.54 -24.24 2.70
CA ILE A 289 -4.26 -24.90 2.43
C ILE A 289 -3.08 -24.33 3.21
N GLY A 290 -3.30 -23.22 3.91
CA GLY A 290 -2.26 -22.53 4.71
C GLY A 290 -1.73 -21.29 4.02
N SER A 291 -1.55 -20.24 4.80
CA SER A 291 -1.06 -18.94 4.29
C SER A 291 0.37 -19.04 3.80
N GLU A 292 1.21 -19.88 4.41
CA GLU A 292 2.59 -20.08 3.97
C GLU A 292 2.67 -20.69 2.56
N ARG A 293 1.74 -21.60 2.21
CA ARG A 293 1.68 -22.16 0.86
C ARG A 293 1.22 -21.13 -0.16
N ILE A 294 0.19 -20.34 0.17
CA ILE A 294 -0.32 -19.28 -0.69
C ILE A 294 0.79 -18.24 -0.94
N LEU A 295 1.52 -17.86 0.10
CA LEU A 295 2.63 -16.90 -0.02
C LEU A 295 3.73 -17.44 -0.95
N ALA A 296 4.13 -18.70 -0.77
CA ALA A 296 5.17 -19.32 -1.60
C ALA A 296 4.72 -19.43 -3.07
N ILE A 297 3.47 -19.85 -3.31
CA ILE A 297 2.90 -19.94 -4.66
C ILE A 297 2.86 -18.56 -5.33
N GLY A 298 2.41 -17.54 -4.59
CA GLY A 298 2.34 -16.16 -5.10
C GLY A 298 3.71 -15.61 -5.48
N LEU A 299 4.73 -15.85 -4.64
CA LEU A 299 6.09 -15.40 -4.93
C LEU A 299 6.68 -16.14 -6.14
N GLY A 300 6.48 -17.45 -6.22
CA GLY A 300 6.93 -18.24 -7.38
C GLY A 300 6.27 -17.78 -8.68
N PHE A 301 4.97 -17.52 -8.65
CA PHE A 301 4.22 -16.98 -9.78
C PHE A 301 4.75 -15.60 -10.19
N ALA A 302 5.04 -14.73 -9.21
CA ALA A 302 5.58 -13.39 -9.49
C ALA A 302 6.92 -13.46 -10.22
N ILE A 303 7.81 -14.39 -9.80
CA ILE A 303 9.09 -14.60 -10.49
C ILE A 303 8.85 -14.92 -11.96
N LEU A 304 7.94 -15.86 -12.23
CA LEU A 304 7.61 -16.31 -13.59
C LEU A 304 6.97 -15.20 -14.44
N VAL A 305 6.29 -14.23 -13.82
CA VAL A 305 5.66 -13.13 -14.54
C VAL A 305 6.64 -11.99 -14.80
N TYR A 306 7.52 -11.65 -13.84
CA TYR A 306 8.47 -10.55 -14.00
C TYR A 306 9.49 -10.82 -15.10
N ILE A 307 9.92 -12.06 -15.28
CA ILE A 307 10.91 -12.39 -16.33
C ILE A 307 10.39 -12.05 -17.73
N PRO A 308 9.17 -12.48 -18.14
CA PRO A 308 8.65 -12.07 -19.45
C PRO A 308 8.43 -10.57 -19.62
N MET A 309 8.18 -9.83 -18.53
CA MET A 309 8.03 -8.37 -18.62
C MET A 309 9.28 -7.70 -19.19
N ALA A 310 10.47 -8.28 -18.99
CA ALA A 310 11.72 -7.77 -19.53
C ALA A 310 11.77 -7.87 -21.06
N PHE A 311 10.98 -8.76 -21.65
CA PHE A 311 11.07 -9.12 -23.06
C PHE A 311 9.82 -8.79 -23.87
N VAL A 312 8.87 -8.01 -23.31
CA VAL A 312 7.67 -7.59 -24.04
C VAL A 312 8.05 -6.66 -25.20
N THR A 313 7.25 -6.75 -26.27
CA THR A 313 7.47 -5.95 -27.47
C THR A 313 6.36 -4.93 -27.73
N ASN A 314 5.24 -5.02 -26.98
CA ASN A 314 4.13 -4.07 -27.11
C ASN A 314 3.41 -3.90 -25.76
N VAL A 315 2.57 -2.87 -25.67
CA VAL A 315 1.88 -2.53 -24.43
C VAL A 315 0.79 -3.54 -24.04
N TRP A 316 0.22 -4.27 -25.01
CA TRP A 316 -0.80 -5.28 -24.72
C TRP A 316 -0.21 -6.46 -23.95
N GLN A 317 1.01 -6.88 -24.32
CA GLN A 317 1.74 -7.91 -23.58
C GLN A 317 2.05 -7.44 -22.16
N LEU A 318 2.50 -6.20 -22.02
CA LEU A 318 2.78 -5.60 -20.71
C LEU A 318 1.50 -5.54 -19.86
N ALA A 319 0.37 -5.12 -20.45
CA ALA A 319 -0.91 -5.06 -19.74
C ALA A 319 -1.34 -6.43 -19.21
N ALA A 320 -1.20 -7.48 -20.03
CA ALA A 320 -1.54 -8.85 -19.63
C ALA A 320 -0.66 -9.32 -18.46
N LEU A 321 0.64 -9.06 -18.52
CA LEU A 321 1.57 -9.44 -17.45
C LEU A 321 1.34 -8.63 -16.18
N ARG A 322 0.98 -7.35 -16.29
CA ARG A 322 0.62 -6.51 -15.14
C ARG A 322 -0.64 -7.03 -14.45
N PHE A 323 -1.62 -7.52 -15.22
CA PHE A 323 -2.79 -8.19 -14.65
C PHE A 323 -2.38 -9.41 -13.85
N LEU A 324 -1.48 -10.24 -14.39
CA LEU A 324 -0.99 -11.44 -13.70
C LEU A 324 -0.22 -11.08 -12.42
N ILE A 325 0.54 -9.99 -12.42
CA ILE A 325 1.22 -9.48 -11.20
C ILE A 325 0.19 -9.07 -10.14
N GLY A 326 -0.92 -8.47 -10.54
CA GLY A 326 -2.01 -8.16 -9.62
C GLY A 326 -2.59 -9.40 -8.95
N ILE A 327 -2.72 -10.49 -9.68
CA ILE A 327 -3.16 -11.78 -9.12
C ILE A 327 -2.14 -12.27 -8.09
N SER A 328 -0.84 -12.16 -8.38
CA SER A 328 0.22 -12.48 -7.43
C SER A 328 0.11 -11.62 -6.17
N ASP A 329 -0.07 -10.30 -6.31
CA ASP A 329 -0.19 -9.38 -5.18
C ASP A 329 -1.39 -9.75 -4.28
N ALA A 330 -2.46 -10.28 -4.88
CA ALA A 330 -3.62 -10.74 -4.11
C ALA A 330 -3.28 -11.92 -3.19
N CYS A 331 -2.25 -12.69 -3.54
CA CYS A 331 -1.74 -13.79 -2.70
C CYS A 331 -0.83 -13.32 -1.58
N LEU A 332 -0.08 -12.22 -1.79
CA LEU A 332 1.11 -11.92 -1.00
C LEU A 332 0.80 -11.22 0.33
N LEU A 333 0.28 -9.98 0.29
CA LEU A 333 0.13 -9.19 1.52
C LEU A 333 -0.89 -9.80 2.49
N PRO A 334 -2.06 -10.30 2.05
CA PRO A 334 -2.97 -10.96 2.99
C PRO A 334 -2.36 -12.19 3.64
N ALA A 335 -1.57 -12.97 2.91
CA ALA A 335 -0.90 -14.16 3.46
C ALA A 335 0.14 -13.77 4.51
N VAL A 336 0.92 -12.71 4.25
CA VAL A 336 1.90 -12.19 5.22
C VAL A 336 1.19 -11.72 6.50
N GLN A 337 0.10 -10.98 6.36
CA GLN A 337 -0.67 -10.49 7.50
C GLN A 337 -1.27 -11.64 8.31
N ALA A 338 -1.77 -12.67 7.64
CA ALA A 338 -2.29 -13.86 8.30
C ALA A 338 -1.20 -14.57 9.10
N LEU A 339 0.01 -14.71 8.55
CA LEU A 339 1.14 -15.34 9.23
C LEU A 339 1.61 -14.51 10.43
N ILE A 340 1.68 -13.19 10.30
CA ILE A 340 2.02 -12.29 11.41
C ILE A 340 1.00 -12.46 12.54
N THR A 341 -0.29 -12.50 12.21
CA THR A 341 -1.37 -12.69 13.19
C THR A 341 -1.22 -14.04 13.90
N LYS A 342 -0.96 -15.11 13.15
CA LYS A 342 -0.83 -16.48 13.68
C LYS A 342 0.31 -16.60 14.69
N TYR A 343 1.45 -15.94 14.45
CA TYR A 343 2.65 -16.07 15.28
C TYR A 343 2.87 -14.90 16.23
N SER A 344 1.88 -14.05 16.43
CA SER A 344 1.92 -12.90 17.35
C SER A 344 0.95 -13.08 18.50
N PRO A 345 1.32 -12.66 19.73
CA PRO A 345 0.36 -12.63 20.83
C PRO A 345 -0.80 -11.69 20.51
N HIS A 346 -2.02 -12.07 20.89
CA HIS A 346 -3.22 -11.28 20.60
C HIS A 346 -3.11 -9.85 21.15
N GLN A 347 -2.56 -9.70 22.36
CA GLN A 347 -2.45 -8.40 23.02
C GLN A 347 -1.38 -7.49 22.42
N ALA A 348 -0.43 -8.04 21.66
CA ALA A 348 0.66 -7.28 21.02
C ALA A 348 0.45 -7.10 19.52
N ALA A 349 -0.63 -7.63 18.95
CA ALA A 349 -0.84 -7.67 17.50
C ALA A 349 -0.80 -6.27 16.86
N GLY A 350 -1.42 -5.28 17.49
CA GLY A 350 -1.45 -3.91 16.98
C GLY A 350 -0.05 -3.29 16.87
N ARG A 351 0.78 -3.47 17.90
CA ARG A 351 2.17 -2.99 17.90
C ARG A 351 3.00 -3.69 16.82
N ILE A 352 2.81 -5.00 16.67
CA ILE A 352 3.53 -5.80 15.67
C ILE A 352 3.15 -5.36 14.25
N PHE A 353 1.86 -5.11 13.99
CA PHE A 353 1.42 -4.57 12.69
C PHE A 353 1.98 -3.17 12.43
N SER A 354 2.16 -2.33 13.46
CA SER A 354 2.82 -1.04 13.31
C SER A 354 4.27 -1.19 12.85
N TYR A 355 5.00 -2.15 13.42
CA TYR A 355 6.37 -2.43 12.99
C TYR A 355 6.40 -2.94 11.54
N ASN A 356 5.43 -3.78 11.17
CA ASN A 356 5.28 -4.24 9.79
C ASN A 356 5.08 -3.05 8.82
N GLN A 357 4.28 -2.07 9.21
CA GLN A 357 4.08 -0.85 8.41
C GLN A 357 5.38 -0.06 8.23
N SER A 358 6.25 -0.03 9.24
CA SER A 358 7.57 0.62 9.13
C SER A 358 8.44 -0.09 8.08
N PHE A 359 8.45 -1.41 8.08
CA PHE A 359 9.15 -2.19 7.05
C PHE A 359 8.54 -1.97 5.66
N GLN A 360 7.22 -1.89 5.58
CA GLN A 360 6.50 -1.57 4.34
C GLN A 360 6.93 -0.21 3.80
N ALA A 361 6.97 0.81 4.66
CA ALA A 361 7.40 2.16 4.30
C ALA A 361 8.86 2.18 3.82
N THR A 362 9.72 1.41 4.47
CA THR A 362 11.13 1.26 4.06
C THR A 362 11.20 0.68 2.64
N GLY A 363 10.38 -0.32 2.33
CA GLY A 363 10.28 -0.87 0.97
C GLY A 363 9.83 0.17 -0.05
N ASN A 364 8.90 1.04 0.33
CA ASN A 364 8.42 2.13 -0.53
C ASN A 364 9.52 3.17 -0.79
N VAL A 365 10.47 3.35 0.12
CA VAL A 365 11.64 4.22 -0.07
C VAL A 365 12.69 3.55 -0.97
N VAL A 366 13.05 2.32 -0.63
CA VAL A 366 14.15 1.59 -1.28
C VAL A 366 13.78 1.18 -2.72
N GLY A 367 12.51 0.78 -2.95
CA GLY A 367 12.05 0.28 -4.23
C GLY A 367 12.31 1.21 -5.40
N PRO A 368 11.80 2.45 -5.37
CA PRO A 368 12.04 3.38 -6.49
C PRO A 368 13.52 3.68 -6.73
N MET A 369 14.33 3.70 -5.68
CA MET A 369 15.78 3.93 -5.82
C MET A 369 16.45 2.74 -6.50
N ILE A 370 16.04 1.52 -6.19
CA ILE A 370 16.53 0.31 -6.89
C ILE A 370 16.14 0.39 -8.36
N GLY A 371 14.87 0.67 -8.65
CA GLY A 371 14.37 0.75 -10.01
C GLY A 371 15.08 1.79 -10.85
N SER A 372 15.25 2.99 -10.31
CA SER A 372 15.92 4.08 -11.03
C SER A 372 17.41 3.79 -11.24
N SER A 373 18.09 3.24 -10.22
CA SER A 373 19.53 2.92 -10.33
C SER A 373 19.78 1.81 -11.34
N VAL A 374 18.98 0.74 -11.29
CA VAL A 374 19.12 -0.40 -12.21
C VAL A 374 18.77 0.03 -13.64
N SER A 375 17.70 0.82 -13.82
CA SER A 375 17.31 1.27 -15.16
C SER A 375 18.35 2.22 -15.76
N SER A 376 18.97 3.05 -14.94
CA SER A 376 20.07 3.94 -15.39
C SER A 376 21.29 3.16 -15.88
N ALA A 377 21.62 2.06 -15.18
CA ALA A 377 22.81 1.27 -15.49
C ALA A 377 22.54 0.20 -16.55
N PHE A 378 21.39 -0.47 -16.53
CA PHE A 378 21.09 -1.66 -17.33
C PHE A 378 19.83 -1.54 -18.20
N GLY A 379 19.15 -0.39 -18.18
CA GLY A 379 17.92 -0.19 -18.93
C GLY A 379 16.70 -0.82 -18.26
N TYR A 380 15.55 -0.73 -18.93
CA TYR A 380 14.28 -1.18 -18.35
C TYR A 380 14.20 -2.70 -18.19
N ARG A 381 14.82 -3.45 -19.13
CA ARG A 381 14.92 -4.92 -19.00
C ARG A 381 15.59 -5.31 -17.69
N GLY A 382 16.67 -4.60 -17.33
CA GLY A 382 17.40 -4.83 -16.10
C GLY A 382 16.54 -4.66 -14.85
N VAL A 383 15.60 -3.71 -14.87
CA VAL A 383 14.69 -3.49 -13.73
C VAL A 383 13.81 -4.71 -13.51
N PHE A 384 13.20 -5.24 -14.55
CA PHE A 384 12.30 -6.40 -14.41
C PHE A 384 13.07 -7.65 -13.99
N LEU A 385 14.29 -7.84 -14.52
CA LEU A 385 15.13 -8.97 -14.14
C LEU A 385 15.63 -8.85 -12.70
N SER A 386 16.02 -7.65 -12.26
CA SER A 386 16.44 -7.43 -10.87
C SER A 386 15.26 -7.55 -9.91
N THR A 387 14.07 -7.14 -10.31
CA THR A 387 12.85 -7.33 -9.51
C THR A 387 12.54 -8.82 -9.36
N SER A 388 12.69 -9.59 -10.43
CA SER A 388 12.54 -11.04 -10.38
C SER A 388 13.54 -11.67 -9.41
N LEU A 389 14.78 -11.18 -9.40
CA LEU A 389 15.82 -11.65 -8.47
C LEU A 389 15.45 -11.32 -7.02
N LEU A 390 14.94 -10.11 -6.75
CA LEU A 390 14.45 -9.74 -5.41
C LEU A 390 13.33 -10.66 -4.94
N VAL A 391 12.39 -10.98 -5.83
CA VAL A 391 11.28 -11.88 -5.51
C VAL A 391 11.81 -13.29 -5.26
N LEU A 392 12.83 -13.74 -6.00
CA LEU A 392 13.47 -15.02 -5.77
C LEU A 392 14.13 -15.09 -4.39
N VAL A 393 14.86 -14.03 -3.99
CA VAL A 393 15.46 -13.95 -2.65
C VAL A 393 14.36 -14.02 -1.59
N ASN A 394 13.25 -13.33 -1.79
CA ASN A 394 12.12 -13.35 -0.87
C ASN A 394 11.49 -14.74 -0.80
N PHE A 395 11.34 -15.42 -1.94
CA PHE A 395 10.81 -16.78 -2.00
C PHE A 395 11.69 -17.74 -1.18
N LEU A 396 13.00 -17.66 -1.34
CA LEU A 396 13.94 -18.51 -0.60
C LEU A 396 13.89 -18.21 0.89
N LEU A 397 13.77 -16.94 1.27
CA LEU A 397 13.63 -16.51 2.68
C LEU A 397 12.38 -17.10 3.32
N VAL A 398 11.24 -17.00 2.62
CA VAL A 398 9.94 -17.53 3.09
C VAL A 398 10.02 -19.05 3.24
N ARG A 399 10.61 -19.75 2.29
CA ARG A 399 10.78 -21.21 2.34
C ARG A 399 11.64 -21.62 3.53
N HIS A 400 12.74 -20.91 3.77
CA HIS A 400 13.63 -21.20 4.90
C HIS A 400 12.92 -21.00 6.24
N ASN A 401 12.20 -19.89 6.42
CA ASN A 401 11.46 -19.59 7.65
C ASN A 401 10.35 -20.61 7.90
N THR A 402 9.65 -21.02 6.85
CA THR A 402 8.56 -22.00 6.94
C THR A 402 9.10 -23.38 7.34
N GLN A 403 10.24 -23.79 6.77
CA GLN A 403 10.88 -25.07 7.13
C GLN A 403 11.32 -25.09 8.59
N GLU A 404 11.89 -24.01 9.09
CA GLU A 404 12.29 -23.89 10.50
C GLU A 404 11.10 -24.09 11.44
N ILE A 405 9.95 -23.49 11.13
CA ILE A 405 8.73 -23.65 11.94
C ILE A 405 8.34 -25.12 11.98
N HIS A 406 8.26 -25.80 10.85
CA HIS A 406 7.85 -27.21 10.78
C HIS A 406 8.81 -28.11 11.55
N GLN A 407 10.12 -27.86 11.46
CA GLN A 407 11.13 -28.60 12.19
C GLN A 407 10.98 -28.42 13.70
N GLN A 408 10.76 -27.19 14.16
CA GLN A 408 10.60 -26.89 15.58
C GLN A 408 9.32 -27.49 16.14
N GLU A 409 8.22 -27.39 15.41
CA GLU A 409 6.93 -27.97 15.82
C GLU A 409 7.04 -29.51 15.93
N THR A 410 7.68 -30.14 14.96
CA THR A 410 7.89 -31.58 14.97
C THR A 410 8.78 -32.02 16.15
N ALA A 411 9.83 -31.25 16.45
CA ALA A 411 10.71 -31.51 17.59
C ALA A 411 9.97 -31.39 18.92
N GLU A 412 9.13 -30.36 19.05
CA GLU A 412 8.30 -30.13 20.25
C GLU A 412 7.29 -31.26 20.44
N GLU A 413 6.63 -31.70 19.36
CA GLU A 413 5.70 -32.83 19.38
C GLU A 413 6.40 -34.12 19.86
N LYS A 414 7.58 -34.38 19.32
CA LYS A 414 8.38 -35.55 19.71
C LYS A 414 8.82 -35.46 21.18
N ALA A 415 9.20 -34.28 21.64
CA ALA A 415 9.66 -34.05 23.02
C ALA A 415 8.51 -34.18 24.04
N SER A 416 7.30 -33.78 23.63
CA SER A 416 6.11 -33.82 24.51
C SER A 416 5.44 -35.19 24.55
N GLY A 417 5.84 -36.12 23.66
CA GLY A 417 5.24 -37.46 23.59
C GLY A 417 3.80 -37.49 23.06
N VAL A 418 3.31 -36.36 22.55
CA VAL A 418 1.97 -36.27 21.98
C VAL A 418 2.07 -36.61 20.49
N SER A 419 1.87 -37.87 20.19
CA SER A 419 1.68 -38.29 18.81
C SER A 419 0.26 -37.85 18.41
N ILE A 420 0.16 -36.91 17.50
CA ILE A 420 -1.10 -36.66 16.83
C ILE A 420 -1.27 -37.82 15.86
N ALA A 421 -1.90 -38.89 16.32
CA ALA A 421 -2.36 -39.96 15.47
C ALA A 421 -3.22 -39.31 14.38
N SER A 422 -2.81 -39.45 13.14
CA SER A 422 -3.57 -39.06 11.98
C SER A 422 -5.05 -39.43 12.19
N GLY A 423 -5.90 -38.43 12.25
CA GLY A 423 -7.30 -38.63 12.55
C GLY A 423 -8.02 -39.39 11.43
N HIS A 424 -8.02 -40.69 11.57
CA HIS A 424 -9.05 -41.50 10.95
C HIS A 424 -10.10 -41.72 12.04
N SER A 425 -11.14 -40.94 12.00
CA SER A 425 -12.34 -41.19 12.78
C SER A 425 -12.98 -42.50 12.29
N PRO A 426 -13.14 -43.51 13.11
CA PRO A 426 -13.90 -44.68 12.70
C PRO A 426 -15.36 -44.27 12.51
N SER A 427 -15.90 -44.57 11.35
CA SER A 427 -17.31 -44.41 11.09
C SER A 427 -18.09 -45.31 12.04
N HIS A 428 -18.83 -44.72 12.96
CA HIS A 428 -19.83 -45.45 13.75
C HIS A 428 -20.98 -45.82 12.80
N ARG A 429 -21.00 -47.13 12.47
CA ARG A 429 -22.26 -47.74 12.10
C ARG A 429 -23.04 -47.98 13.35
N UNK A 430 -24.01 -47.70 13.27
CA UNK A 430 -24.89 -48.07 14.17
C UNK A 430 -26.17 -47.94 13.96
#